data_8edb20728bcea040c1d5265a127b9d84
#
_entry.id   8edb20728bcea040c1d5265a127b9d84
#
_cell.length_a   1.000
_cell.length_b   1.000
_cell.length_c   1.000
_cell.angle_alpha   90.00
_cell.angle_beta   90.00
_cell.angle_gamma   90.00
#
_symmetry.space_group_name_H-M   'P 1'
#
loop_
_entity.id
_entity.type
_entity.pdbx_description
1 polymer ?
#
loop_
_entity_poly.entity_id
_entity_poly.type
_entity_poly.pdbx_seq_one_letter_code
_entity_poly.pdbx_strand_id
1 'polypeptide(L)'
;MTLIKGDRKMARMTWLNEETGSERWWQQQQQRGIPLVEAGEKGTCRVTFFWRDPQGDTQYSDTRRVWINITGVTDHHHSAVPSSLTPVPDTDVWWWQTALPADWRGSYCLIPDSQEETFTGQADMQSVRQWWSQKFPQAQSDPLNPLRSWAGGRGMRVSPLHLPHAPDQQVWRAVDEGRAADIPLQHYLWRSERLGNQRQIWISVTGDASAGDRPLVLLLDGQFWAQNMPVAGPLQQLTEAGELPPAVYVMIDIIDREHRTRELTCNPDFWLAIQHELLPQVQRWAPFRADSTLVAGQSFGGLSAAYATLTWPETFAGAISLSGSFWWPARGDPNGWLPQQLQQGLLQAPPRRFYLEAGRRERLILAANQQFQHDLTAAGHQVSYHPVEGGHDALCWRGGLLAGLKAIWQ
;
A
#
# COMPACT_ATOMS: atom_id res chain seq x y z
N MET A 1 -40.29 31.21 2.78
CA MET A 1 -40.26 29.90 2.11
C MET A 1 -38.79 29.68 1.60
N THR A 2 -37.96 29.29 2.53
CA THR A 2 -36.50 29.14 2.30
C THR A 2 -36.23 27.68 2.02
N LEU A 3 -36.11 27.31 0.74
CA LEU A 3 -35.71 25.97 0.31
C LEU A 3 -34.30 25.69 0.78
N ILE A 4 -34.18 24.69 1.61
CA ILE A 4 -32.99 24.24 2.29
C ILE A 4 -31.93 23.80 1.24
N LYS A 5 -30.68 24.27 1.38
CA LYS A 5 -29.54 23.91 0.52
C LYS A 5 -29.29 22.38 0.39
N GLY A 6 -29.96 21.55 1.17
CA GLY A 6 -29.91 20.09 1.13
C GLY A 6 -30.60 19.48 -0.09
N ASP A 7 -31.72 20.03 -0.53
CA ASP A 7 -32.56 19.44 -1.60
C ASP A 7 -31.89 19.46 -2.98
N ARG A 8 -31.02 20.45 -3.27
CA ARG A 8 -30.31 20.51 -4.55
C ARG A 8 -29.20 19.46 -4.71
N LYS A 9 -28.66 18.95 -3.60
CA LYS A 9 -27.62 17.92 -3.62
C LYS A 9 -28.22 16.52 -3.82
N MET A 10 -29.39 16.27 -3.26
CA MET A 10 -30.16 15.02 -3.44
C MET A 10 -30.72 14.87 -4.86
N ALA A 11 -31.13 15.94 -5.52
CA ALA A 11 -31.68 15.90 -6.88
C ALA A 11 -30.71 15.47 -8.00
N ARG A 12 -29.44 15.23 -7.67
CA ARG A 12 -28.40 14.76 -8.60
C ARG A 12 -27.92 13.32 -8.33
N MET A 13 -28.55 12.59 -7.42
CA MET A 13 -28.14 11.23 -7.09
C MET A 13 -28.87 10.24 -8.01
N THR A 14 -28.12 9.66 -8.95
CA THR A 14 -28.68 8.74 -9.97
C THR A 14 -29.17 7.42 -9.39
N TRP A 15 -28.79 7.12 -8.16
CA TRP A 15 -29.13 5.89 -7.45
C TRP A 15 -30.34 6.05 -6.50
N LEU A 16 -30.70 7.27 -6.11
CA LEU A 16 -31.81 7.54 -5.18
C LEU A 16 -33.13 7.59 -5.94
N ASN A 17 -34.06 6.69 -5.60
CA ASN A 17 -35.40 6.62 -6.16
C ASN A 17 -36.37 5.98 -5.16
N GLU A 18 -37.61 5.76 -5.53
CA GLU A 18 -38.65 5.18 -4.67
C GLU A 18 -38.40 3.72 -4.26
N GLU A 19 -37.55 2.99 -5.00
CA GLU A 19 -37.21 1.60 -4.69
C GLU A 19 -35.94 1.50 -3.78
N THR A 20 -35.32 2.62 -3.40
CA THR A 20 -34.08 2.65 -2.60
C THR A 20 -34.25 1.80 -1.33
N GLY A 21 -33.30 0.85 -1.13
CA GLY A 21 -33.28 -0.10 -0.01
C GLY A 21 -34.08 -1.39 -0.27
N SER A 22 -34.86 -1.49 -1.38
CA SER A 22 -35.45 -2.78 -1.75
C SER A 22 -34.39 -3.78 -2.25
N GLU A 23 -34.71 -5.09 -2.16
CA GLU A 23 -33.83 -6.14 -2.71
C GLU A 23 -33.52 -5.93 -4.20
N ARG A 24 -34.52 -5.48 -4.97
CA ARG A 24 -34.36 -5.16 -6.38
C ARG A 24 -33.38 -4.01 -6.59
N TRP A 25 -33.46 -2.96 -5.77
CA TRP A 25 -32.54 -1.83 -5.82
C TRP A 25 -31.10 -2.27 -5.49
N TRP A 26 -30.90 -3.07 -4.44
CA TRP A 26 -29.58 -3.62 -4.10
C TRP A 26 -28.98 -4.45 -5.24
N GLN A 27 -29.76 -5.32 -5.86
CA GLN A 27 -29.33 -6.09 -7.04
C GLN A 27 -28.93 -5.18 -8.20
N GLN A 28 -29.65 -4.11 -8.45
CA GLN A 28 -29.31 -3.13 -9.49
C GLN A 28 -28.00 -2.40 -9.16
N GLN A 29 -27.77 -1.99 -7.90
CA GLN A 29 -26.51 -1.35 -7.53
C GLN A 29 -25.32 -2.33 -7.65
N GLN A 30 -25.49 -3.57 -7.24
CA GLN A 30 -24.46 -4.60 -7.43
C GLN A 30 -24.10 -4.83 -8.90
N GLN A 31 -25.08 -4.83 -9.80
CA GLN A 31 -24.84 -4.94 -11.24
C GLN A 31 -24.12 -3.72 -11.81
N ARG A 32 -24.34 -2.54 -11.26
CA ARG A 32 -23.62 -1.30 -11.62
C ARG A 32 -22.19 -1.26 -11.07
N GLY A 33 -21.89 -2.09 -10.09
CA GLY A 33 -20.64 -2.11 -9.32
C GLY A 33 -20.71 -1.29 -8.03
N ILE A 34 -20.17 -1.86 -6.94
CA ILE A 34 -20.02 -1.20 -5.63
C ILE A 34 -18.57 -1.24 -5.23
N PRO A 35 -17.94 -0.08 -4.90
CA PRO A 35 -18.50 1.29 -4.90
C PRO A 35 -18.97 1.74 -6.29
N LEU A 36 -20.06 2.55 -6.32
CA LEU A 36 -20.59 3.08 -7.56
C LEU A 36 -19.68 4.19 -8.10
N VAL A 37 -19.12 3.97 -9.29
CA VAL A 37 -18.22 4.91 -9.97
C VAL A 37 -18.93 5.52 -11.17
N GLU A 38 -19.06 6.83 -11.17
CA GLU A 38 -19.67 7.60 -12.26
C GLU A 38 -18.71 8.67 -12.76
N ALA A 39 -18.82 9.02 -14.04
CA ALA A 39 -18.03 10.13 -14.59
C ALA A 39 -18.33 11.43 -13.84
N GLY A 40 -17.30 12.12 -13.39
CA GLY A 40 -17.34 13.42 -12.78
C GLY A 40 -16.92 14.53 -13.74
N GLU A 41 -16.66 15.72 -13.19
CA GLU A 41 -16.16 16.85 -13.98
C GLU A 41 -14.63 16.83 -14.06
N LYS A 42 -14.07 17.38 -15.16
CA LYS A 42 -12.62 17.67 -15.31
C LYS A 42 -11.67 16.51 -14.98
N GLY A 43 -11.95 15.32 -15.48
CA GLY A 43 -11.05 14.16 -15.29
C GLY A 43 -11.17 13.52 -13.89
N THR A 44 -12.26 13.76 -13.19
CA THR A 44 -12.60 13.10 -11.93
C THR A 44 -13.67 12.03 -12.11
N CYS A 45 -13.78 11.14 -11.13
CA CYS A 45 -14.91 10.25 -10.94
C CYS A 45 -15.67 10.64 -9.68
N ARG A 46 -16.98 10.56 -9.74
CA ARG A 46 -17.82 10.59 -8.57
C ARG A 46 -17.97 9.17 -8.03
N VAL A 47 -17.55 8.95 -6.80
CA VAL A 47 -17.54 7.64 -6.17
C VAL A 47 -18.53 7.65 -5.01
N THR A 48 -19.50 6.73 -5.05
CA THR A 48 -20.47 6.56 -3.97
C THR A 48 -20.23 5.20 -3.31
N PHE A 49 -19.97 5.25 -2.01
CA PHE A 49 -19.85 4.08 -1.15
C PHE A 49 -21.20 3.82 -0.49
N PHE A 50 -21.57 2.54 -0.44
CA PHE A 50 -22.78 2.09 0.22
C PHE A 50 -22.45 1.11 1.34
N TRP A 51 -23.29 1.09 2.35
CA TRP A 51 -23.30 0.04 3.35
C TRP A 51 -24.76 -0.33 3.62
N ARG A 52 -25.03 -1.63 3.61
CA ARG A 52 -26.34 -2.19 3.91
C ARG A 52 -26.39 -2.53 5.38
N ASP A 53 -27.33 -1.95 6.11
CA ASP A 53 -27.52 -2.24 7.52
C ASP A 53 -28.07 -3.67 7.70
N PRO A 54 -27.31 -4.59 8.34
CA PRO A 54 -27.78 -5.96 8.53
C PRO A 54 -28.96 -6.06 9.49
N GLN A 55 -29.25 -5.02 10.27
CA GLN A 55 -30.41 -4.94 11.16
C GLN A 55 -31.65 -4.38 10.46
N GLY A 56 -31.56 -4.01 9.19
CA GLY A 56 -32.65 -3.48 8.38
C GLY A 56 -32.78 -1.96 8.45
N ASP A 57 -33.99 -1.47 8.52
CA ASP A 57 -34.28 -0.04 8.52
C ASP A 57 -33.55 0.71 9.63
N THR A 58 -32.87 1.79 9.26
CA THR A 58 -32.09 2.65 10.14
C THR A 58 -32.84 3.19 11.35
N GLN A 59 -34.17 3.24 11.31
CA GLN A 59 -35.04 3.59 12.45
C GLN A 59 -34.93 2.58 13.60
N TYR A 60 -34.76 1.30 13.29
CA TYR A 60 -34.80 0.19 14.25
C TYR A 60 -33.42 -0.41 14.51
N SER A 61 -32.43 0.01 13.74
CA SER A 61 -31.04 -0.44 13.90
C SER A 61 -30.38 0.23 15.10
N ASP A 62 -29.44 -0.51 15.74
CA ASP A 62 -28.54 0.04 16.75
C ASP A 62 -27.36 0.82 16.14
N THR A 63 -27.18 0.77 14.83
CA THR A 63 -26.12 1.49 14.13
C THR A 63 -26.38 3.00 14.20
N ARG A 64 -25.41 3.75 14.71
CA ARG A 64 -25.48 5.22 14.81
C ARG A 64 -24.51 5.92 13.86
N ARG A 65 -23.42 5.24 13.50
CA ARG A 65 -22.38 5.72 12.58
C ARG A 65 -21.88 4.56 11.73
N VAL A 66 -21.47 4.86 10.52
CA VAL A 66 -20.68 3.96 9.67
C VAL A 66 -19.47 4.76 9.19
N TRP A 67 -18.37 4.65 9.90
CA TRP A 67 -17.15 5.38 9.55
C TRP A 67 -16.53 4.80 8.30
N ILE A 68 -15.97 5.68 7.46
CA ILE A 68 -15.28 5.28 6.24
C ILE A 68 -13.83 5.77 6.25
N ASN A 69 -12.90 4.81 6.20
CA ASN A 69 -11.49 5.10 6.07
C ASN A 69 -11.02 4.75 4.65
N ILE A 70 -10.65 5.78 3.89
CA ILE A 70 -10.14 5.65 2.51
C ILE A 70 -8.72 6.20 2.51
N THR A 71 -7.77 5.38 2.07
CA THR A 71 -6.34 5.73 2.06
C THR A 71 -6.08 6.98 1.22
N GLY A 72 -5.46 7.98 1.85
CA GLY A 72 -5.15 9.26 1.21
C GLY A 72 -6.36 10.19 1.00
N VAL A 73 -7.56 9.84 1.53
CA VAL A 73 -8.79 10.64 1.38
C VAL A 73 -9.39 11.01 2.73
N THR A 74 -9.66 10.03 3.59
CA THR A 74 -10.24 10.25 4.93
C THR A 74 -9.33 9.74 6.05
N ASP A 75 -8.15 9.27 5.71
CA ASP A 75 -7.17 8.74 6.64
C ASP A 75 -6.28 9.83 7.27
N HIS A 76 -5.41 9.42 8.19
CA HIS A 76 -4.50 10.31 8.89
C HIS A 76 -3.40 10.92 8.00
N HIS A 77 -3.02 10.28 6.90
CA HIS A 77 -2.04 10.84 5.97
C HIS A 77 -2.57 12.09 5.26
N HIS A 78 -3.88 12.17 5.09
CA HIS A 78 -4.55 13.35 4.56
C HIS A 78 -4.88 14.38 5.66
N SER A 79 -4.79 14.02 6.94
CA SER A 79 -5.16 14.84 8.09
C SER A 79 -6.59 15.39 8.00
N ALA A 80 -7.48 14.62 7.38
CA ALA A 80 -8.89 14.97 7.25
C ALA A 80 -9.67 14.55 8.50
N VAL A 81 -10.70 15.32 8.84
CA VAL A 81 -11.66 14.92 9.86
C VAL A 81 -12.33 13.60 9.43
N PRO A 82 -12.39 12.59 10.32
CA PRO A 82 -13.05 11.34 10.01
C PRO A 82 -14.46 11.52 9.49
N SER A 83 -14.83 10.78 8.46
CA SER A 83 -16.13 10.85 7.79
C SER A 83 -16.97 9.62 8.09
N SER A 84 -18.26 9.80 8.25
CA SER A 84 -19.25 8.73 8.37
C SER A 84 -20.23 8.76 7.19
N LEU A 85 -20.72 7.59 6.81
CA LEU A 85 -21.85 7.47 5.90
C LEU A 85 -23.09 8.12 6.53
N THR A 86 -24.01 8.54 5.68
CA THR A 86 -25.30 9.11 6.05
C THR A 86 -26.39 8.07 5.78
N PRO A 87 -27.32 7.82 6.72
CA PRO A 87 -28.44 6.93 6.47
C PRO A 87 -29.45 7.55 5.51
N VAL A 88 -30.08 6.72 4.69
CA VAL A 88 -31.30 7.08 3.95
C VAL A 88 -32.51 6.74 4.84
N PRO A 89 -33.34 7.72 5.23
CA PRO A 89 -34.48 7.45 6.10
C PRO A 89 -35.38 6.33 5.57
N ASP A 90 -35.94 5.56 6.49
CA ASP A 90 -36.90 4.47 6.22
C ASP A 90 -36.34 3.36 5.31
N THR A 91 -34.99 3.17 5.29
CA THR A 91 -34.30 2.14 4.52
C THR A 91 -33.13 1.51 5.29
N ASP A 92 -32.58 0.43 4.75
CA ASP A 92 -31.33 -0.21 5.23
C ASP A 92 -30.06 0.38 4.59
N VAL A 93 -30.17 1.52 3.89
CA VAL A 93 -29.10 2.09 3.07
C VAL A 93 -28.34 3.19 3.82
N TRP A 94 -27.03 3.04 3.91
CA TRP A 94 -26.11 4.11 4.28
C TRP A 94 -25.23 4.45 3.08
N TRP A 95 -24.88 5.73 2.89
CA TRP A 95 -24.10 6.18 1.76
C TRP A 95 -23.14 7.32 2.11
N TRP A 96 -22.04 7.37 1.38
CA TRP A 96 -21.11 8.50 1.38
C TRP A 96 -20.53 8.69 -0.02
N GLN A 97 -20.26 9.93 -0.42
CA GLN A 97 -19.84 10.24 -1.77
C GLN A 97 -18.69 11.24 -1.78
N THR A 98 -17.74 11.03 -2.70
CA THR A 98 -16.64 11.95 -2.95
C THR A 98 -16.29 12.01 -4.43
N ALA A 99 -15.53 13.05 -4.82
CA ALA A 99 -14.91 13.12 -6.14
C ALA A 99 -13.41 12.79 -6.02
N LEU A 100 -12.93 11.90 -6.86
CA LEU A 100 -11.54 11.48 -6.93
C LEU A 100 -11.04 11.63 -8.37
N PRO A 101 -9.74 11.93 -8.60
CA PRO A 101 -9.12 11.87 -9.92
C PRO A 101 -9.37 10.51 -10.58
N ALA A 102 -9.63 10.48 -11.88
CA ALA A 102 -10.00 9.24 -12.57
C ALA A 102 -8.85 8.20 -12.62
N ASP A 103 -7.62 8.60 -12.35
CA ASP A 103 -6.42 7.78 -12.23
C ASP A 103 -6.11 7.34 -10.78
N TRP A 104 -6.99 7.65 -9.82
CA TRP A 104 -6.83 7.27 -8.41
C TRP A 104 -7.01 5.77 -8.19
N ARG A 105 -6.21 5.24 -7.28
CA ARG A 105 -6.29 3.87 -6.78
C ARG A 105 -6.01 3.84 -5.30
N GLY A 106 -6.71 3.00 -4.55
CA GLY A 106 -6.46 2.80 -3.14
C GLY A 106 -7.42 1.83 -2.49
N SER A 107 -7.27 1.65 -1.20
CA SER A 107 -8.10 0.78 -0.37
C SER A 107 -8.95 1.56 0.60
N TYR A 108 -10.02 0.93 1.06
CA TYR A 108 -10.93 1.48 2.06
C TYR A 108 -11.48 0.40 2.98
N CYS A 109 -11.97 0.81 4.13
CA CYS A 109 -12.75 -0.02 5.04
C CYS A 109 -13.92 0.74 5.63
N LEU A 110 -14.90 -0.01 6.13
CA LEU A 110 -16.10 0.49 6.79
C LEU A 110 -16.06 0.07 8.26
N ILE A 111 -16.54 0.93 9.14
CA ILE A 111 -16.58 0.69 10.58
C ILE A 111 -17.95 1.06 11.12
N PRO A 112 -18.90 0.11 11.15
CA PRO A 112 -20.19 0.32 11.82
C PRO A 112 -19.98 0.53 13.32
N ASP A 113 -20.69 1.50 13.89
CA ASP A 113 -20.58 1.89 15.28
C ASP A 113 -21.98 2.15 15.88
N SER A 114 -22.25 1.58 17.03
CA SER A 114 -23.49 1.80 17.77
C SER A 114 -23.48 3.08 18.62
N GLN A 115 -22.34 3.78 18.67
CA GLN A 115 -22.20 5.00 19.44
C GLN A 115 -22.32 6.24 18.55
N GLU A 116 -23.00 7.25 19.07
CA GLU A 116 -23.16 8.55 18.42
C GLU A 116 -21.94 9.46 18.71
N GLU A 117 -20.75 8.89 18.50
CA GLU A 117 -19.49 9.58 18.74
C GLU A 117 -19.14 10.49 17.57
N THR A 118 -18.52 11.61 17.88
CA THR A 118 -17.93 12.53 16.89
C THR A 118 -16.47 12.76 17.17
N PHE A 119 -15.69 12.98 16.11
CA PHE A 119 -14.31 13.38 16.27
C PHE A 119 -14.24 14.80 16.85
N THR A 120 -13.62 14.94 18.03
CA THR A 120 -13.46 16.24 18.74
C THR A 120 -12.04 16.75 18.72
N GLY A 121 -11.11 15.99 18.11
CA GLY A 121 -9.68 16.34 18.01
C GLY A 121 -9.41 17.41 16.95
N GLN A 122 -8.17 17.87 16.91
CA GLN A 122 -7.69 18.71 15.82
C GLN A 122 -7.49 17.91 14.55
N ALA A 123 -7.72 18.52 13.39
CA ALA A 123 -7.50 17.90 12.07
C ALA A 123 -6.00 17.88 11.73
N ASP A 124 -5.19 17.30 12.61
CA ASP A 124 -3.77 17.03 12.41
C ASP A 124 -3.50 15.50 12.28
N MET A 125 -2.35 15.18 11.73
CA MET A 125 -1.99 13.78 11.47
C MET A 125 -1.99 12.92 12.75
N GLN A 126 -1.52 13.45 13.87
CA GLN A 126 -1.37 12.69 15.10
C GLN A 126 -2.73 12.39 15.75
N SER A 127 -3.58 13.41 15.90
CA SER A 127 -4.91 13.29 16.50
C SER A 127 -5.81 12.39 15.67
N VAL A 128 -5.83 12.55 14.35
CA VAL A 128 -6.60 11.72 13.41
C VAL A 128 -6.09 10.27 13.43
N ARG A 129 -4.76 10.07 13.46
CA ARG A 129 -4.17 8.74 13.56
C ARG A 129 -4.53 8.02 14.86
N GLN A 130 -4.50 8.73 15.99
CA GLN A 130 -4.86 8.17 17.29
C GLN A 130 -6.33 7.73 17.30
N TRP A 131 -7.20 8.59 16.79
CA TRP A 131 -8.63 8.30 16.70
C TRP A 131 -8.91 7.06 15.82
N TRP A 132 -8.38 6.99 14.61
CA TRP A 132 -8.52 5.82 13.74
C TRP A 132 -7.96 4.55 14.38
N SER A 133 -6.86 4.65 15.12
CA SER A 133 -6.25 3.49 15.79
C SER A 133 -7.18 2.83 16.82
N GLN A 134 -8.09 3.59 17.43
CA GLN A 134 -9.11 3.08 18.35
C GLN A 134 -10.26 2.39 17.60
N LYS A 135 -10.56 2.81 16.38
CA LYS A 135 -11.65 2.27 15.57
C LYS A 135 -11.26 1.05 14.72
N PHE A 136 -10.01 0.94 14.31
CA PHE A 136 -9.54 -0.13 13.42
C PHE A 136 -9.79 -1.58 13.88
N PRO A 137 -9.84 -1.93 15.18
CA PRO A 137 -10.22 -3.28 15.58
C PRO A 137 -11.61 -3.72 15.10
N GLN A 138 -12.51 -2.78 14.80
CA GLN A 138 -13.85 -3.02 14.30
C GLN A 138 -13.96 -2.87 12.77
N ALA A 139 -12.85 -2.55 12.09
CA ALA A 139 -12.85 -2.30 10.66
C ALA A 139 -13.19 -3.56 9.85
N GLN A 140 -14.10 -3.40 8.91
CA GLN A 140 -14.57 -4.45 8.02
C GLN A 140 -14.27 -4.07 6.57
N SER A 141 -13.94 -5.09 5.77
CA SER A 141 -14.04 -4.93 4.31
C SER A 141 -15.48 -4.73 3.90
N ASP A 142 -15.69 -4.06 2.80
CA ASP A 142 -17.02 -3.87 2.22
C ASP A 142 -17.56 -5.22 1.68
N PRO A 143 -18.64 -5.77 2.26
CA PRO A 143 -19.21 -7.03 1.81
C PRO A 143 -19.87 -6.94 0.43
N LEU A 144 -20.15 -5.73 -0.05
CA LEU A 144 -20.77 -5.48 -1.35
C LEU A 144 -19.74 -5.30 -2.47
N ASN A 145 -18.46 -5.15 -2.13
CA ASN A 145 -17.38 -5.06 -3.12
C ASN A 145 -17.06 -6.47 -3.68
N PRO A 146 -17.17 -6.68 -5.00
CA PRO A 146 -16.96 -8.01 -5.60
C PRO A 146 -15.48 -8.43 -5.60
N LEU A 147 -14.54 -7.52 -5.37
CA LEU A 147 -13.12 -7.82 -5.40
C LEU A 147 -12.64 -8.35 -4.03
N ARG A 148 -11.58 -9.15 -4.08
CA ARG A 148 -10.99 -9.76 -2.89
C ARG A 148 -10.49 -8.71 -1.91
N SER A 149 -10.94 -8.80 -0.67
CA SER A 149 -10.39 -8.04 0.46
C SER A 149 -9.09 -8.67 0.97
N TRP A 150 -8.24 -7.87 1.61
CA TRP A 150 -7.03 -8.38 2.26
C TRP A 150 -6.84 -7.81 3.66
N ALA A 151 -5.91 -8.40 4.43
CA ALA A 151 -5.52 -7.89 5.72
C ALA A 151 -4.61 -6.66 5.53
N GLY A 152 -5.13 -5.49 5.85
CA GLY A 152 -4.36 -4.26 5.97
C GLY A 152 -3.54 -4.22 7.26
N GLY A 153 -2.80 -3.15 7.45
CA GLY A 153 -2.08 -2.93 8.71
C GLY A 153 -3.04 -2.78 9.91
N ARG A 154 -2.56 -3.07 11.12
CA ARG A 154 -3.31 -2.88 12.38
C ARG A 154 -4.58 -3.72 12.54
N GLY A 155 -4.64 -4.88 11.90
CA GLY A 155 -5.80 -5.78 11.99
C GLY A 155 -7.00 -5.38 11.14
N MET A 156 -6.91 -4.33 10.36
CA MET A 156 -7.97 -3.94 9.41
C MET A 156 -8.14 -4.97 8.31
N ARG A 157 -9.38 -5.15 7.86
CA ARG A 157 -9.66 -5.73 6.54
C ARG A 157 -10.09 -4.62 5.60
N VAL A 158 -9.50 -4.61 4.42
CA VAL A 158 -9.70 -3.53 3.44
C VAL A 158 -10.17 -4.07 2.10
N SER A 159 -10.94 -3.28 1.40
CA SER A 159 -11.44 -3.54 0.05
C SER A 159 -10.75 -2.65 -0.97
N PRO A 160 -10.48 -3.13 -2.19
CA PRO A 160 -9.84 -2.35 -3.24
C PRO A 160 -10.82 -1.43 -3.95
N LEU A 161 -10.28 -0.34 -4.48
CA LEU A 161 -10.96 0.48 -5.47
C LEU A 161 -9.97 0.95 -6.53
N HIS A 162 -10.25 0.63 -7.79
CA HIS A 162 -9.49 1.08 -8.95
C HIS A 162 -10.39 1.96 -9.81
N LEU A 163 -9.99 3.22 -10.04
CA LEU A 163 -10.72 4.08 -10.95
C LEU A 163 -10.32 3.83 -12.41
N PRO A 164 -11.15 4.22 -13.38
CA PRO A 164 -11.03 3.75 -14.78
C PRO A 164 -9.70 4.11 -15.49
N HIS A 165 -9.05 5.19 -15.07
CA HIS A 165 -7.78 5.63 -15.64
C HIS A 165 -6.58 5.36 -14.73
N ALA A 166 -6.76 4.61 -13.65
CA ALA A 166 -5.64 4.18 -12.82
C ALA A 166 -4.63 3.37 -13.66
N PRO A 167 -3.31 3.54 -13.42
CA PRO A 167 -2.28 2.80 -14.16
C PRO A 167 -2.56 1.30 -14.21
N ASP A 168 -2.28 0.68 -15.36
CA ASP A 168 -2.62 -0.72 -15.57
C ASP A 168 -1.91 -1.65 -14.57
N GLN A 169 -2.68 -2.56 -13.99
CA GLN A 169 -2.20 -3.63 -13.11
C GLN A 169 -2.84 -4.97 -13.50
N GLN A 170 -2.98 -5.24 -14.78
CA GLN A 170 -3.67 -6.43 -15.28
C GLN A 170 -3.10 -7.75 -14.72
N VAL A 171 -1.80 -7.82 -14.48
CA VAL A 171 -1.14 -8.99 -13.87
C VAL A 171 -1.64 -9.32 -12.45
N TRP A 172 -2.27 -8.35 -11.78
CA TRP A 172 -2.88 -8.50 -10.46
C TRP A 172 -4.36 -8.92 -10.50
N ARG A 173 -4.95 -8.94 -11.69
CA ARG A 173 -6.39 -9.17 -11.85
C ARG A 173 -6.86 -10.48 -11.23
N ALA A 174 -6.12 -11.56 -11.41
CA ALA A 174 -6.47 -12.86 -10.82
C ALA A 174 -6.44 -12.82 -9.28
N VAL A 175 -5.52 -12.05 -8.68
CA VAL A 175 -5.45 -11.83 -7.23
C VAL A 175 -6.66 -11.01 -6.76
N ASP A 176 -7.00 -9.93 -7.46
CA ASP A 176 -8.14 -9.07 -7.12
C ASP A 176 -9.48 -9.79 -7.20
N GLU A 177 -9.62 -10.71 -8.14
CA GLU A 177 -10.83 -11.52 -8.31
C GLU A 177 -10.85 -12.78 -7.42
N GLY A 178 -9.83 -13.00 -6.61
CA GLY A 178 -9.72 -14.18 -5.74
C GLY A 178 -9.52 -15.49 -6.51
N ARG A 179 -9.04 -15.43 -7.75
CA ARG A 179 -8.82 -16.57 -8.67
C ARG A 179 -7.33 -16.85 -8.92
N ALA A 180 -6.43 -16.17 -8.20
CA ALA A 180 -5.00 -16.41 -8.35
C ALA A 180 -4.67 -17.87 -8.06
N ALA A 181 -3.87 -18.47 -8.94
CA ALA A 181 -3.29 -19.78 -8.67
C ALA A 181 -2.36 -19.70 -7.45
N ASP A 182 -2.42 -20.71 -6.62
CA ASP A 182 -1.48 -20.84 -5.52
C ASP A 182 -0.12 -21.27 -6.10
N ILE A 183 0.82 -20.32 -6.14
CA ILE A 183 2.18 -20.59 -6.61
C ILE A 183 3.01 -21.00 -5.41
N PRO A 184 3.51 -22.25 -5.39
CA PRO A 184 4.29 -22.74 -4.27
C PRO A 184 5.54 -21.89 -4.05
N LEU A 185 5.71 -21.38 -2.84
CA LEU A 185 6.93 -20.72 -2.40
C LEU A 185 7.80 -21.71 -1.63
N GLN A 186 9.10 -21.68 -1.86
CA GLN A 186 10.03 -22.33 -0.95
C GLN A 186 9.99 -21.57 0.39
N HIS A 187 9.94 -22.29 1.48
CA HIS A 187 9.74 -21.71 2.81
C HIS A 187 10.82 -22.20 3.78
N TYR A 188 11.49 -21.26 4.42
CA TYR A 188 12.60 -21.52 5.33
C TYR A 188 12.46 -20.72 6.62
N LEU A 189 13.05 -21.24 7.69
CA LEU A 189 13.21 -20.54 8.95
C LEU A 189 14.67 -20.05 9.06
N TRP A 190 14.87 -18.75 8.99
CA TRP A 190 16.17 -18.15 9.25
C TRP A 190 16.34 -17.81 10.71
N ARG A 191 17.39 -18.35 11.31
CA ARG A 191 17.83 -18.04 12.67
C ARG A 191 19.06 -17.16 12.58
N SER A 192 18.95 -15.95 13.13
CA SER A 192 20.04 -14.97 13.15
C SER A 192 20.68 -14.95 14.54
N GLU A 193 21.96 -15.27 14.61
CA GLU A 193 22.75 -15.11 15.83
C GLU A 193 22.98 -13.64 16.17
N ARG A 194 23.27 -12.82 15.16
CA ARG A 194 23.50 -11.37 15.30
C ARG A 194 22.27 -10.65 15.87
N LEU A 195 21.08 -10.99 15.37
CA LEU A 195 19.83 -10.34 15.79
C LEU A 195 19.18 -11.01 17.02
N GLY A 196 19.65 -12.21 17.39
CA GLY A 196 19.09 -12.97 18.48
C GLY A 196 17.63 -13.38 18.27
N ASN A 197 17.20 -13.56 17.03
CA ASN A 197 15.83 -13.89 16.67
C ASN A 197 15.74 -14.89 15.49
N GLN A 198 14.52 -15.28 15.17
CA GLN A 198 14.24 -16.12 14.00
C GLN A 198 13.02 -15.60 13.27
N ARG A 199 13.00 -15.80 11.95
CA ARG A 199 11.90 -15.35 11.08
C ARG A 199 11.69 -16.23 9.86
N GLN A 200 10.51 -16.13 9.30
CA GLN A 200 10.15 -16.82 8.08
C GLN A 200 10.81 -16.14 6.86
N ILE A 201 11.23 -16.98 5.91
CA ILE A 201 11.75 -16.56 4.62
C ILE A 201 10.99 -17.33 3.56
N TRP A 202 10.43 -16.62 2.59
CA TRP A 202 9.82 -17.23 1.42
C TRP A 202 10.67 -16.90 0.19
N ILE A 203 10.86 -17.88 -0.69
CA ILE A 203 11.63 -17.71 -1.91
C ILE A 203 10.75 -18.10 -3.11
N SER A 204 10.72 -17.20 -4.09
CA SER A 204 10.19 -17.46 -5.43
C SER A 204 11.33 -17.39 -6.44
N VAL A 205 11.39 -18.39 -7.32
CA VAL A 205 12.36 -18.42 -8.43
C VAL A 205 11.57 -18.40 -9.72
N THR A 206 11.85 -17.44 -10.60
CA THR A 206 11.14 -17.28 -11.87
C THR A 206 12.02 -17.62 -13.07
N GLY A 207 11.37 -18.12 -14.12
CA GLY A 207 11.99 -18.37 -15.44
C GLY A 207 13.10 -19.43 -15.44
N ASP A 208 13.53 -19.77 -16.65
CA ASP A 208 14.63 -20.71 -16.89
C ASP A 208 15.92 -19.94 -17.11
N ALA A 209 16.87 -20.09 -16.18
CA ALA A 209 18.23 -19.58 -16.29
C ALA A 209 19.17 -20.51 -15.54
N SER A 210 20.46 -20.50 -15.90
CA SER A 210 21.45 -21.28 -15.17
C SER A 210 21.47 -20.86 -13.70
N ALA A 211 21.69 -21.81 -12.80
CA ALA A 211 21.89 -21.52 -11.39
C ALA A 211 23.05 -20.54 -11.23
N GLY A 212 22.82 -19.43 -10.51
CA GLY A 212 23.80 -18.36 -10.30
C GLY A 212 23.78 -17.23 -11.33
N ASP A 213 23.04 -17.35 -12.44
CA ASP A 213 22.89 -16.25 -13.42
C ASP A 213 21.70 -15.31 -13.09
N ARG A 214 20.81 -15.74 -12.21
CA ARG A 214 19.65 -14.95 -11.80
C ARG A 214 20.05 -13.81 -10.86
N PRO A 215 19.61 -12.58 -11.11
CA PRO A 215 19.70 -11.51 -10.12
C PRO A 215 18.84 -11.84 -8.89
N LEU A 216 19.22 -11.27 -7.74
CA LEU A 216 18.49 -11.40 -6.48
C LEU A 216 17.71 -10.14 -6.18
N VAL A 217 16.47 -10.29 -5.69
CA VAL A 217 15.67 -9.22 -5.10
C VAL A 217 15.28 -9.59 -3.68
N LEU A 218 15.64 -8.76 -2.72
CA LEU A 218 15.17 -8.85 -1.35
C LEU A 218 13.90 -8.00 -1.20
N LEU A 219 12.80 -8.62 -0.79
CA LEU A 219 11.53 -7.97 -0.52
C LEU A 219 11.34 -7.87 1.00
N LEU A 220 11.41 -6.66 1.53
CA LEU A 220 11.12 -6.39 2.94
C LEU A 220 9.62 -6.46 3.19
N ASP A 221 9.21 -6.66 4.46
CA ASP A 221 7.81 -7.02 4.79
C ASP A 221 7.36 -8.30 4.06
N GLY A 222 8.18 -9.35 4.12
CA GLY A 222 8.03 -10.56 3.29
C GLY A 222 6.69 -11.27 3.44
N GLN A 223 6.11 -11.32 4.64
CA GLN A 223 4.78 -11.91 4.87
C GLN A 223 3.67 -11.18 4.10
N PHE A 224 3.82 -9.86 3.90
CA PHE A 224 2.89 -9.10 3.08
C PHE A 224 2.94 -9.57 1.61
N TRP A 225 4.14 -9.70 1.04
CA TRP A 225 4.34 -10.13 -0.35
C TRP A 225 4.08 -11.61 -0.59
N ALA A 226 4.27 -12.44 0.43
CA ALA A 226 4.02 -13.87 0.33
C ALA A 226 2.55 -14.25 0.52
N GLN A 227 1.81 -13.53 1.37
CA GLN A 227 0.51 -13.96 1.87
C GLN A 227 -0.63 -12.96 1.64
N ASN A 228 -0.43 -11.67 2.00
CA ASN A 228 -1.50 -10.68 1.90
C ASN A 228 -1.68 -10.18 0.46
N MET A 229 -0.58 -9.89 -0.20
CA MET A 229 -0.52 -9.45 -1.59
C MET A 229 0.43 -10.39 -2.37
N PRO A 230 -0.01 -11.62 -2.68
CA PRO A 230 0.86 -12.68 -3.20
C PRO A 230 1.46 -12.29 -4.55
N VAL A 231 2.76 -11.94 -4.52
CA VAL A 231 3.47 -11.35 -5.66
C VAL A 231 4.03 -12.40 -6.64
N ALA A 232 4.15 -13.65 -6.22
CA ALA A 232 4.80 -14.70 -7.01
C ALA A 232 4.15 -14.91 -8.38
N GLY A 233 2.80 -14.91 -8.45
CA GLY A 233 2.06 -15.03 -9.70
C GLY A 233 2.35 -13.89 -10.69
N PRO A 234 2.17 -12.63 -10.31
CA PRO A 234 2.55 -11.48 -11.12
C PRO A 234 4.02 -11.49 -11.58
N LEU A 235 4.97 -11.85 -10.71
CA LEU A 235 6.39 -11.94 -11.08
C LEU A 235 6.65 -13.04 -12.11
N GLN A 236 6.07 -14.21 -11.92
CA GLN A 236 6.19 -15.31 -12.89
C GLN A 236 5.59 -14.93 -14.24
N GLN A 237 4.38 -14.36 -14.23
CA GLN A 237 3.69 -13.94 -15.46
C GLN A 237 4.48 -12.91 -16.26
N LEU A 238 5.08 -11.91 -15.61
CA LEU A 238 5.93 -10.92 -16.26
C LEU A 238 7.26 -11.52 -16.75
N THR A 239 7.81 -12.52 -16.06
CA THR A 239 9.00 -13.23 -16.52
C THR A 239 8.70 -14.07 -17.75
N GLU A 240 7.58 -14.79 -17.79
CA GLU A 240 7.11 -15.56 -18.94
C GLU A 240 6.81 -14.68 -20.16
N ALA A 241 6.32 -13.45 -19.93
CA ALA A 241 6.09 -12.45 -20.97
C ALA A 241 7.39 -11.78 -21.47
N GLY A 242 8.55 -12.07 -20.85
CA GLY A 242 9.82 -11.44 -21.20
C GLY A 242 9.97 -9.99 -20.73
N GLU A 243 9.07 -9.53 -19.87
CA GLU A 243 9.09 -8.17 -19.31
C GLU A 243 10.00 -8.04 -18.08
N LEU A 244 10.29 -9.15 -17.39
CA LEU A 244 11.28 -9.27 -16.34
C LEU A 244 12.24 -10.42 -16.64
N PRO A 245 13.52 -10.32 -16.26
CA PRO A 245 14.44 -11.45 -16.38
C PRO A 245 14.08 -12.57 -15.40
N PRO A 246 14.53 -13.82 -15.65
CA PRO A 246 14.56 -14.85 -14.63
C PRO A 246 15.31 -14.35 -13.38
N ALA A 247 14.70 -14.49 -12.19
CA ALA A 247 15.25 -13.92 -10.97
C ALA A 247 14.92 -14.77 -9.72
N VAL A 248 15.63 -14.49 -8.63
CA VAL A 248 15.36 -15.01 -7.29
C VAL A 248 14.76 -13.88 -6.46
N TYR A 249 13.60 -14.11 -5.87
CA TYR A 249 12.93 -13.16 -4.97
C TYR A 249 12.88 -13.75 -3.56
N VAL A 250 13.45 -13.03 -2.60
CA VAL A 250 13.50 -13.44 -1.20
C VAL A 250 12.66 -12.49 -0.36
N MET A 251 11.59 -12.99 0.20
CA MET A 251 10.64 -12.25 1.02
C MET A 251 11.01 -12.46 2.49
N ILE A 252 11.42 -11.39 3.15
CA ILE A 252 11.96 -11.42 4.52
C ILE A 252 10.88 -10.96 5.51
N ASP A 253 10.46 -11.86 6.40
CA ASP A 253 9.50 -11.56 7.45
C ASP A 253 9.99 -10.47 8.41
N ILE A 254 9.06 -9.70 8.96
CA ILE A 254 9.34 -8.67 9.97
C ILE A 254 9.22 -9.15 11.41
N ILE A 255 8.76 -10.39 11.62
CA ILE A 255 8.38 -10.97 12.92
C ILE A 255 7.14 -10.26 13.47
N ASP A 256 7.30 -9.02 13.91
CA ASP A 256 6.24 -8.15 14.42
C ASP A 256 6.56 -6.66 14.19
N ARG A 257 5.68 -5.79 14.65
CA ARG A 257 5.80 -4.35 14.46
C ARG A 257 6.99 -3.73 15.20
N GLU A 258 7.34 -4.27 16.38
CA GLU A 258 8.46 -3.76 17.17
C GLU A 258 9.79 -4.08 16.49
N HIS A 259 9.99 -5.35 16.09
CA HIS A 259 11.15 -5.77 15.30
C HIS A 259 11.25 -4.97 14.01
N ARG A 260 10.14 -4.81 13.28
CA ARG A 260 10.10 -4.01 12.06
C ARG A 260 10.61 -2.59 12.28
N THR A 261 10.13 -1.92 13.31
CA THR A 261 10.53 -0.55 13.61
C THR A 261 12.00 -0.47 13.96
N ARG A 262 12.50 -1.37 14.80
CA ARG A 262 13.90 -1.39 15.22
C ARG A 262 14.86 -1.73 14.07
N GLU A 263 14.49 -2.65 13.19
CA GLU A 263 15.37 -3.21 12.18
C GLU A 263 15.35 -2.44 10.85
N LEU A 264 14.21 -1.88 10.46
CA LEU A 264 14.08 -1.18 9.18
C LEU A 264 14.36 0.34 9.25
N THR A 265 14.67 0.87 10.43
CA THR A 265 15.04 2.29 10.59
C THR A 265 16.56 2.46 10.64
N CYS A 266 17.22 2.26 9.49
CA CYS A 266 18.66 2.44 9.30
C CYS A 266 19.53 1.66 10.31
N ASN A 267 19.16 0.40 10.59
CA ASN A 267 19.87 -0.44 11.54
C ASN A 267 20.98 -1.25 10.83
N PRO A 268 22.28 -1.00 11.15
CA PRO A 268 23.36 -1.71 10.50
C PRO A 268 23.40 -3.20 10.86
N ASP A 269 23.02 -3.60 12.08
CA ASP A 269 23.08 -5.01 12.49
C ASP A 269 22.08 -5.87 11.69
N PHE A 270 20.90 -5.33 11.33
CA PHE A 270 19.97 -6.03 10.46
C PHE A 270 20.60 -6.35 9.10
N TRP A 271 21.26 -5.37 8.47
CA TRP A 271 21.88 -5.55 7.16
C TRP A 271 23.15 -6.39 7.20
N LEU A 272 23.95 -6.31 8.27
CA LEU A 272 25.09 -7.20 8.48
C LEU A 272 24.64 -8.64 8.70
N ALA A 273 23.53 -8.88 9.43
CA ALA A 273 22.95 -10.20 9.56
C ALA A 273 22.46 -10.75 8.20
N ILE A 274 21.82 -9.93 7.38
CA ILE A 274 21.43 -10.33 6.03
C ILE A 274 22.64 -10.74 5.21
N GLN A 275 23.70 -9.92 5.18
CA GLN A 275 24.89 -10.16 4.35
C GLN A 275 25.68 -11.40 4.82
N HIS A 276 25.88 -11.54 6.12
CA HIS A 276 26.79 -12.57 6.66
C HIS A 276 26.09 -13.88 7.04
N GLU A 277 24.76 -13.85 7.28
CA GLU A 277 24.04 -15.03 7.72
C GLU A 277 22.99 -15.48 6.69
N LEU A 278 22.15 -14.56 6.18
CA LEU A 278 21.03 -14.92 5.29
C LEU A 278 21.52 -15.17 3.86
N LEU A 279 22.24 -14.24 3.24
CA LEU A 279 22.65 -14.38 1.82
C LEU A 279 23.46 -15.66 1.56
N PRO A 280 24.40 -16.11 2.42
CA PRO A 280 25.05 -17.42 2.25
C PRO A 280 24.08 -18.61 2.29
N GLN A 281 22.99 -18.51 3.06
CA GLN A 281 21.95 -19.55 3.09
C GLN A 281 21.10 -19.50 1.82
N VAL A 282 20.68 -18.31 1.38
CA VAL A 282 19.94 -18.13 0.13
C VAL A 282 20.73 -18.67 -1.05
N GLN A 283 22.04 -18.42 -1.11
CA GLN A 283 22.92 -18.95 -2.17
C GLN A 283 22.88 -20.49 -2.26
N ARG A 284 22.69 -21.18 -1.13
CA ARG A 284 22.54 -22.64 -1.10
C ARG A 284 21.12 -23.11 -1.45
N TRP A 285 20.10 -22.32 -1.09
CA TRP A 285 18.70 -22.68 -1.35
C TRP A 285 18.29 -22.37 -2.79
N ALA A 286 18.69 -21.20 -3.28
CA ALA A 286 18.39 -20.70 -4.62
C ALA A 286 19.58 -19.87 -5.12
N PRO A 287 20.53 -20.48 -5.83
CA PRO A 287 21.72 -19.78 -6.31
C PRO A 287 21.41 -18.55 -7.15
N PHE A 288 22.13 -17.47 -6.91
CA PHE A 288 21.92 -16.17 -7.53
C PHE A 288 23.25 -15.48 -7.87
N ARG A 289 23.18 -14.45 -8.72
CA ARG A 289 24.32 -13.61 -9.08
C ARG A 289 24.46 -12.47 -8.06
N ALA A 290 25.57 -12.49 -7.32
CA ALA A 290 25.76 -11.62 -6.16
C ALA A 290 25.90 -10.12 -6.50
N ASP A 291 26.41 -9.77 -7.69
CA ASP A 291 26.69 -8.39 -8.12
C ASP A 291 25.46 -7.59 -8.55
N SER A 292 24.28 -8.19 -8.54
CA SER A 292 23.03 -7.58 -8.99
C SER A 292 21.87 -7.75 -7.99
N THR A 293 22.20 -7.70 -6.70
CA THR A 293 21.20 -7.76 -5.64
C THR A 293 20.46 -6.43 -5.50
N LEU A 294 19.13 -6.47 -5.66
CA LEU A 294 18.25 -5.33 -5.42
C LEU A 294 17.53 -5.48 -4.07
N VAL A 295 17.20 -4.36 -3.47
CA VAL A 295 16.36 -4.32 -2.27
C VAL A 295 15.10 -3.52 -2.55
N ALA A 296 13.94 -4.08 -2.23
CA ALA A 296 12.66 -3.42 -2.38
C ALA A 296 11.90 -3.39 -1.05
N GLY A 297 11.26 -2.28 -0.76
CA GLY A 297 10.42 -2.15 0.41
C GLY A 297 9.53 -0.92 0.39
N GLN A 298 8.53 -0.93 1.26
CA GLN A 298 7.57 0.16 1.42
C GLN A 298 7.70 0.82 2.80
N SER A 299 7.45 2.12 2.87
CA SER A 299 7.46 2.88 4.12
C SER A 299 8.85 2.80 4.80
N PHE A 300 8.96 2.28 6.01
CA PHE A 300 10.27 1.98 6.64
C PHE A 300 11.11 0.98 5.83
N GLY A 301 10.45 0.05 5.11
CA GLY A 301 11.15 -0.83 4.17
C GLY A 301 11.80 -0.07 3.02
N GLY A 302 11.13 0.98 2.51
CA GLY A 302 11.70 1.86 1.48
C GLY A 302 12.91 2.67 1.97
N LEU A 303 12.81 3.19 3.20
CA LEU A 303 13.94 3.82 3.89
C LEU A 303 15.12 2.85 4.04
N SER A 304 14.83 1.63 4.52
CA SER A 304 15.82 0.58 4.76
C SER A 304 16.50 0.11 3.48
N ALA A 305 15.75 -0.03 2.38
CA ALA A 305 16.29 -0.40 1.07
C ALA A 305 17.30 0.65 0.55
N ALA A 306 16.96 1.93 0.65
CA ALA A 306 17.85 3.01 0.27
C ALA A 306 19.09 3.08 1.17
N TYR A 307 18.92 2.91 2.48
CA TYR A 307 20.00 2.87 3.45
C TYR A 307 21.01 1.75 3.13
N ALA A 308 20.52 0.53 2.87
CA ALA A 308 21.37 -0.60 2.52
C ALA A 308 22.19 -0.33 1.25
N THR A 309 21.55 0.18 0.20
CA THR A 309 22.17 0.47 -1.10
C THR A 309 23.26 1.55 -0.99
N LEU A 310 23.04 2.57 -0.15
CA LEU A 310 24.02 3.64 0.07
C LEU A 310 25.16 3.23 1.00
N THR A 311 24.91 2.32 1.95
CA THR A 311 25.90 1.93 2.96
C THR A 311 26.78 0.75 2.51
N TRP A 312 26.20 -0.21 1.78
CA TRP A 312 26.92 -1.39 1.25
C TRP A 312 26.74 -1.53 -0.27
N PRO A 313 27.24 -0.57 -1.05
CA PRO A 313 27.05 -0.56 -2.49
C PRO A 313 27.72 -1.73 -3.21
N GLU A 314 28.71 -2.38 -2.60
CA GLU A 314 29.35 -3.59 -3.12
C GLU A 314 28.42 -4.82 -3.05
N THR A 315 27.47 -4.84 -2.13
CA THR A 315 26.47 -5.93 -2.00
C THR A 315 25.16 -5.58 -2.71
N PHE A 316 24.69 -4.33 -2.60
CA PHE A 316 23.37 -3.92 -3.08
C PHE A 316 23.51 -2.96 -4.26
N ALA A 317 23.07 -3.44 -5.43
CA ALA A 317 23.19 -2.73 -6.71
C ALA A 317 22.15 -1.61 -6.89
N GLY A 318 21.03 -1.67 -6.17
CA GLY A 318 19.97 -0.68 -6.29
C GLY A 318 18.83 -0.90 -5.32
N ALA A 319 17.96 0.11 -5.21
CA ALA A 319 16.79 0.09 -4.33
C ALA A 319 15.50 0.47 -5.05
N ILE A 320 14.41 -0.20 -4.68
CA ILE A 320 13.04 0.16 -5.00
C ILE A 320 12.38 0.61 -3.69
N SER A 321 12.09 1.89 -3.57
CA SER A 321 11.49 2.49 -2.39
C SER A 321 10.08 2.99 -2.69
N LEU A 322 9.11 2.40 -2.04
CA LEU A 322 7.69 2.70 -2.23
C LEU A 322 7.18 3.47 -1.00
N SER A 323 6.84 4.72 -1.16
CA SER A 323 6.44 5.61 -0.07
C SER A 323 7.48 5.63 1.07
N GLY A 324 8.76 5.73 0.75
CA GLY A 324 9.86 5.64 1.70
C GLY A 324 9.78 6.68 2.82
N SER A 325 10.04 6.26 4.06
CA SER A 325 9.93 7.09 5.26
C SER A 325 11.17 7.98 5.47
N PHE A 326 11.58 8.74 4.45
CA PHE A 326 12.79 9.57 4.48
C PHE A 326 12.70 10.76 5.46
N TRP A 327 11.53 10.98 6.06
CA TRP A 327 11.31 11.89 7.18
C TRP A 327 11.84 11.37 8.54
N TRP A 328 12.16 10.06 8.64
CA TRP A 328 12.60 9.46 9.90
C TRP A 328 13.91 10.09 10.42
N PRO A 329 14.07 10.30 11.75
CA PRO A 329 13.18 9.89 12.85
C PRO A 329 12.11 10.93 13.25
N ALA A 330 12.22 12.17 12.80
CA ALA A 330 11.36 13.27 13.24
C ALA A 330 10.16 13.48 12.30
N ARG A 331 8.98 13.06 12.73
CA ARG A 331 7.74 13.35 11.99
C ARG A 331 7.50 14.87 11.93
N GLY A 332 7.22 15.36 10.74
CA GLY A 332 7.00 16.79 10.47
C GLY A 332 8.12 17.45 9.68
N ASP A 333 9.32 16.88 9.68
CA ASP A 333 10.42 17.32 8.84
C ASP A 333 10.59 16.36 7.64
N PRO A 334 10.48 16.83 6.39
CA PRO A 334 10.74 15.99 5.21
C PRO A 334 12.21 15.58 5.08
N ASN A 335 13.14 16.31 5.72
CA ASN A 335 14.58 16.05 5.65
C ASN A 335 15.06 15.24 6.86
N GLY A 336 14.76 13.93 6.86
CA GLY A 336 15.16 13.03 7.93
C GLY A 336 16.63 12.65 7.94
N TRP A 337 16.98 11.70 8.79
CA TRP A 337 18.38 11.32 9.06
C TRP A 337 19.13 10.87 7.80
N LEU A 338 18.58 9.96 7.00
CA LEU A 338 19.26 9.41 5.83
C LEU A 338 19.55 10.47 4.74
N PRO A 339 18.57 11.32 4.34
CA PRO A 339 18.86 12.47 3.48
C PRO A 339 19.98 13.37 4.01
N GLN A 340 19.98 13.69 5.32
CA GLN A 340 21.01 14.52 5.93
C GLN A 340 22.41 13.86 5.85
N GLN A 341 22.53 12.54 6.09
CA GLN A 341 23.82 11.84 5.94
C GLN A 341 24.34 11.95 4.51
N LEU A 342 23.47 11.81 3.51
CA LEU A 342 23.84 11.94 2.11
C LEU A 342 24.26 13.38 1.77
N GLN A 343 23.50 14.39 2.17
CA GLN A 343 23.80 15.81 1.98
C GLN A 343 25.14 16.24 2.61
N GLN A 344 25.49 15.65 3.75
CA GLN A 344 26.76 15.90 4.47
C GLN A 344 27.94 15.12 3.88
N GLY A 345 27.73 14.29 2.86
CA GLY A 345 28.78 13.46 2.26
C GLY A 345 29.28 12.34 3.16
N LEU A 346 28.49 11.94 4.17
CA LEU A 346 28.85 10.84 5.09
C LEU A 346 28.52 9.48 4.49
N LEU A 347 27.68 9.43 3.46
CA LEU A 347 27.37 8.26 2.65
C LEU A 347 27.88 8.51 1.24
N GLN A 348 29.04 7.93 0.91
CA GLN A 348 29.69 8.05 -0.40
C GLN A 348 29.66 6.69 -1.10
N ALA A 349 28.62 6.44 -1.88
CA ALA A 349 28.52 5.25 -2.71
C ALA A 349 28.82 5.60 -4.17
N PRO A 350 29.43 4.67 -4.96
CA PRO A 350 29.46 4.83 -6.41
C PRO A 350 28.03 4.91 -6.97
N PRO A 351 27.85 5.40 -8.20
CA PRO A 351 26.53 5.52 -8.81
C PRO A 351 25.71 4.22 -8.69
N ARG A 352 24.52 4.32 -8.13
CA ARG A 352 23.55 3.22 -7.95
C ARG A 352 22.20 3.61 -8.55
N ARG A 353 21.34 2.61 -8.79
CA ARG A 353 20.03 2.80 -9.36
C ARG A 353 18.96 2.83 -8.26
N PHE A 354 18.13 3.85 -8.29
CA PHE A 354 17.01 4.00 -7.37
C PHE A 354 15.71 4.19 -8.14
N TYR A 355 14.70 3.43 -7.78
CA TYR A 355 13.32 3.69 -8.15
C TYR A 355 12.58 4.18 -6.91
N LEU A 356 12.00 5.36 -6.98
CA LEU A 356 11.22 5.96 -5.90
C LEU A 356 9.79 6.18 -6.36
N GLU A 357 8.83 5.73 -5.56
CA GLU A 357 7.41 6.04 -5.76
C GLU A 357 6.84 6.61 -4.46
N ALA A 358 5.95 7.60 -4.57
CA ALA A 358 5.18 8.13 -3.45
C ALA A 358 3.78 8.55 -3.91
N GLY A 359 2.79 8.38 -3.05
CA GLY A 359 1.42 8.80 -3.30
C GLY A 359 1.28 10.33 -3.20
N ARG A 360 0.63 10.95 -4.17
CA ARG A 360 0.35 12.41 -4.17
C ARG A 360 -0.46 12.86 -2.95
N ARG A 361 -1.14 11.92 -2.30
CA ARG A 361 -1.99 12.16 -1.11
C ARG A 361 -1.30 11.89 0.21
N GLU A 362 0.01 11.63 0.21
CA GLU A 362 0.80 11.32 1.40
C GLU A 362 1.53 12.55 2.01
N ARG A 363 1.20 13.77 1.63
CA ARG A 363 1.77 15.03 2.15
C ARG A 363 3.24 14.97 2.57
N LEU A 364 3.52 14.65 3.85
CA LEU A 364 4.89 14.57 4.39
C LEU A 364 5.77 13.55 3.66
N ILE A 365 5.24 12.38 3.36
CA ILE A 365 5.98 11.31 2.67
C ILE A 365 6.29 11.74 1.24
N LEU A 366 5.33 12.36 0.54
CA LEU A 366 5.57 12.91 -0.80
C LEU A 366 6.69 13.94 -0.79
N ALA A 367 6.65 14.91 0.14
CA ALA A 367 7.67 15.95 0.28
C ALA A 367 9.05 15.34 0.58
N ALA A 368 9.12 14.37 1.49
CA ALA A 368 10.36 13.69 1.85
C ALA A 368 10.95 12.88 0.68
N ASN A 369 10.11 12.22 -0.12
CA ASN A 369 10.57 11.49 -1.32
C ASN A 369 11.02 12.44 -2.43
N GLN A 370 10.36 13.57 -2.63
CA GLN A 370 10.80 14.62 -3.56
C GLN A 370 12.17 15.16 -3.17
N GLN A 371 12.37 15.49 -1.90
CA GLN A 371 13.66 15.97 -1.41
C GLN A 371 14.75 14.90 -1.60
N PHE A 372 14.50 13.68 -1.19
CA PHE A 372 15.48 12.60 -1.29
C PHE A 372 15.85 12.25 -2.74
N GLN A 373 14.91 12.35 -3.67
CA GLN A 373 15.19 12.21 -5.11
C GLN A 373 16.21 13.28 -5.58
N HIS A 374 16.07 14.53 -5.15
CA HIS A 374 17.02 15.59 -5.46
C HIS A 374 18.40 15.29 -4.86
N ASP A 375 18.46 14.84 -3.61
CA ASP A 375 19.69 14.56 -2.90
C ASP A 375 20.45 13.40 -3.55
N LEU A 376 19.76 12.32 -3.91
CA LEU A 376 20.35 11.17 -4.64
C LEU A 376 20.89 11.59 -6.01
N THR A 377 20.16 12.42 -6.75
CA THR A 377 20.58 12.92 -8.05
C THR A 377 21.81 13.81 -7.93
N ALA A 378 21.83 14.71 -6.93
CA ALA A 378 22.98 15.56 -6.63
C ALA A 378 24.22 14.75 -6.23
N ALA A 379 24.04 13.61 -5.57
CA ALA A 379 25.13 12.68 -5.22
C ALA A 379 25.58 11.79 -6.40
N GLY A 380 25.01 11.93 -7.59
CA GLY A 380 25.42 11.23 -8.80
C GLY A 380 24.76 9.87 -9.02
N HIS A 381 23.71 9.54 -8.28
CA HIS A 381 22.94 8.32 -8.49
C HIS A 381 21.92 8.45 -9.64
N GLN A 382 21.55 7.31 -10.23
CA GLN A 382 20.48 7.24 -11.24
C GLN A 382 19.15 7.06 -10.52
N VAL A 383 18.26 8.03 -10.66
CA VAL A 383 16.97 8.03 -9.93
C VAL A 383 15.81 8.11 -10.89
N SER A 384 14.90 7.15 -10.79
CA SER A 384 13.60 7.17 -11.43
C SER A 384 12.54 7.47 -10.36
N TYR A 385 11.87 8.64 -10.44
CA TYR A 385 10.89 9.08 -9.45
C TYR A 385 9.50 9.20 -10.04
N HIS A 386 8.52 8.54 -9.43
CA HIS A 386 7.15 8.42 -9.92
C HIS A 386 6.12 8.75 -8.83
N PRO A 387 5.64 10.00 -8.73
CA PRO A 387 4.50 10.30 -7.88
C PRO A 387 3.21 9.76 -8.51
N VAL A 388 2.46 8.93 -7.77
CA VAL A 388 1.22 8.30 -8.24
C VAL A 388 -0.02 8.90 -7.57
N GLU A 389 -1.18 8.86 -8.25
CA GLU A 389 -2.43 9.29 -7.63
C GLU A 389 -2.95 8.20 -6.70
N GLY A 390 -2.74 8.40 -5.41
CA GLY A 390 -3.06 7.46 -4.34
C GLY A 390 -2.49 7.92 -3.00
N GLY A 391 -2.67 7.09 -1.98
CA GLY A 391 -2.15 7.30 -0.63
C GLY A 391 -1.11 6.25 -0.23
N HIS A 392 -0.91 6.08 1.07
CA HIS A 392 0.00 5.09 1.66
C HIS A 392 -0.63 3.69 1.57
N ASP A 393 -0.59 3.10 0.38
CA ASP A 393 -1.48 2.01 -0.01
C ASP A 393 -0.81 0.85 -0.74
N ALA A 394 -1.17 -0.37 -0.33
CA ALA A 394 -0.70 -1.62 -0.94
C ALA A 394 -0.97 -1.72 -2.44
N LEU A 395 -2.09 -1.16 -2.93
CA LEU A 395 -2.43 -1.19 -4.35
C LEU A 395 -1.52 -0.30 -5.19
N CYS A 396 -1.01 0.80 -4.62
CA CYS A 396 0.05 1.59 -5.24
C CYS A 396 1.37 0.81 -5.23
N TRP A 397 1.78 0.34 -4.07
CA TRP A 397 3.07 -0.35 -3.89
C TRP A 397 3.23 -1.60 -4.75
N ARG A 398 2.18 -2.40 -4.94
CA ARG A 398 2.27 -3.59 -5.80
C ARG A 398 2.53 -3.23 -7.26
N GLY A 399 1.96 -2.13 -7.74
CA GLY A 399 2.26 -1.59 -9.08
C GLY A 399 3.66 -1.01 -9.16
N GLY A 400 4.03 -0.20 -8.16
CA GLY A 400 5.35 0.41 -8.04
C GLY A 400 6.49 -0.59 -7.94
N LEU A 401 6.30 -1.71 -7.25
CA LEU A 401 7.30 -2.78 -7.20
C LEU A 401 7.60 -3.31 -8.61
N LEU A 402 6.58 -3.67 -9.38
CA LEU A 402 6.77 -4.22 -10.72
C LEU A 402 7.34 -3.18 -11.70
N ALA A 403 6.87 -1.93 -11.60
CA ALA A 403 7.41 -0.82 -12.40
C ALA A 403 8.87 -0.54 -12.06
N GLY A 404 9.22 -0.58 -10.78
CA GLY A 404 10.59 -0.39 -10.30
C GLY A 404 11.55 -1.49 -10.77
N LEU A 405 11.11 -2.75 -10.75
CA LEU A 405 11.89 -3.87 -11.29
C LEU A 405 12.15 -3.69 -12.78
N LYS A 406 11.14 -3.33 -13.57
CA LYS A 406 11.30 -3.03 -15.00
C LYS A 406 12.27 -1.87 -15.23
N ALA A 407 12.11 -0.76 -14.49
CA ALA A 407 12.93 0.44 -14.66
C ALA A 407 14.42 0.23 -14.30
N ILE A 408 14.71 -0.64 -13.33
CA ILE A 408 16.09 -0.90 -12.91
C ILE A 408 16.79 -1.91 -13.85
N TRP A 409 16.07 -2.87 -14.38
CA TRP A 409 16.66 -3.91 -15.23
C TRP A 409 16.68 -3.57 -16.73
N GLN A 410 16.03 -2.51 -17.14
CA GLN A 410 16.16 -1.93 -18.50
C GLN A 410 17.37 -0.99 -18.56
#